data_1bcc281bde643792e184d9e8fc4cfd0e
#
_entry.id   1bcc281bde643792e184d9e8fc4cfd0e
#
_cell.length_a   1.000
_cell.length_b   1.000
_cell.length_c   1.000
_cell.angle_alpha   90.00
_cell.angle_beta   90.00
_cell.angle_gamma   90.00
#
_symmetry.space_group_name_H-M   'P 1'
#
loop_
_entity.id
_entity.type
_entity.pdbx_description
1 polymer ?
#
loop_
_entity_poly.entity_id
_entity_poly.type
_entity_poly.pdbx_seq_one_letter_code
_entity_poly.pdbx_strand_id
1 'polypeptide(L)'
;MNHAPTIIAVCIQARVPAIVTGEPGVGKSKSTEAIAAALGLPCEVFILSQREPTDIGGIPMRTAEGLMWECGPEIRRLAAVPRGVLFLDELSLAPPAVQAPALRLLAEGRINDYDLRHISFVAAANPPDMCGGWDLTPPLANRLLHCEWSNDPRLWVQGQLAGWPAPRVPRLPLGWEELVSAHRAIVASYIEHRP
;
A
#
# COMPACT_ATOMS: atom_id res chain seq x y z
N MET A 1 -7.36 3.97 -21.06
CA MET A 1 -6.68 2.70 -20.69
C MET A 1 -6.29 2.82 -19.22
N ASN A 2 -6.66 1.85 -18.36
CA ASN A 2 -6.34 1.90 -16.94
C ASN A 2 -4.87 1.48 -16.71
N HIS A 3 -4.02 2.40 -16.31
CA HIS A 3 -2.60 2.16 -16.04
C HIS A 3 -2.32 1.81 -14.56
N ALA A 4 -3.31 1.97 -13.68
CA ALA A 4 -3.13 1.74 -12.24
C ALA A 4 -2.59 0.33 -11.91
N PRO A 5 -3.07 -0.78 -12.51
CA PRO A 5 -2.50 -2.10 -12.22
C PRO A 5 -1.00 -2.20 -12.54
N THR A 6 -0.56 -1.59 -13.64
CA THR A 6 0.86 -1.55 -14.03
C THR A 6 1.69 -0.73 -13.04
N ILE A 7 1.18 0.45 -12.64
CA ILE A 7 1.83 1.32 -11.67
C ILE A 7 1.96 0.61 -10.32
N ILE A 8 0.87 -0.02 -9.84
CA ILE A 8 0.88 -0.80 -8.58
C ILE A 8 1.93 -1.91 -8.65
N ALA A 9 1.98 -2.67 -9.75
CA ALA A 9 2.93 -3.74 -9.92
C ALA A 9 4.39 -3.27 -9.86
N VAL A 10 4.69 -2.11 -10.44
CA VAL A 10 6.00 -1.45 -10.36
C VAL A 10 6.28 -0.98 -8.92
N CYS A 11 5.31 -0.31 -8.29
CA CYS A 11 5.44 0.17 -6.91
C CYS A 11 5.71 -0.96 -5.92
N ILE A 12 5.00 -2.10 -6.04
CA ILE A 12 5.23 -3.29 -5.21
C ILE A 12 6.67 -3.80 -5.38
N GLN A 13 7.15 -3.92 -6.61
CA GLN A 13 8.51 -4.41 -6.87
C GLN A 13 9.58 -3.43 -6.36
N ALA A 14 9.33 -2.13 -6.53
CA ALA A 14 10.23 -1.06 -6.10
C ALA A 14 10.10 -0.68 -4.61
N ARG A 15 9.14 -1.26 -3.90
CA ARG A 15 8.80 -0.90 -2.51
C ARG A 15 8.52 0.59 -2.33
N VAL A 16 7.85 1.19 -3.32
CA VAL A 16 7.36 2.56 -3.26
C VAL A 16 5.92 2.51 -2.75
N PRO A 17 5.61 3.12 -1.60
CA PRO A 17 4.24 3.17 -1.12
C PRO A 17 3.34 3.90 -2.13
N ALA A 18 2.21 3.29 -2.46
CA ALA A 18 1.28 3.83 -3.45
C ALA A 18 -0.16 3.83 -2.92
N ILE A 19 -0.94 4.79 -3.39
CA ILE A 19 -2.38 4.84 -3.14
C ILE A 19 -3.14 4.87 -4.46
N VAL A 20 -4.18 4.07 -4.53
CA VAL A 20 -5.10 3.97 -5.65
C VAL A 20 -6.42 4.61 -5.28
N THR A 21 -6.78 5.69 -5.96
CA THR A 21 -8.06 6.35 -5.79
C THR A 21 -9.01 5.97 -6.92
N GLY A 22 -10.23 5.59 -6.61
CA GLY A 22 -11.25 5.25 -7.60
C GLY A 22 -12.56 4.85 -6.96
N GLU A 23 -13.61 4.80 -7.75
CA GLU A 23 -14.96 4.47 -7.30
C GLU A 23 -15.02 3.16 -6.52
N PRO A 24 -15.97 3.00 -5.58
CA PRO A 24 -16.19 1.73 -4.90
C PRO A 24 -16.61 0.64 -5.91
N GLY A 25 -16.22 -0.61 -5.64
CA GLY A 25 -16.63 -1.76 -6.47
C GLY A 25 -15.90 -1.94 -7.80
N VAL A 26 -14.95 -1.06 -8.17
CA VAL A 26 -14.20 -1.16 -9.44
C VAL A 26 -13.07 -2.22 -9.44
N GLY A 27 -12.88 -2.94 -8.35
CA GLY A 27 -11.95 -4.06 -8.28
C GLY A 27 -10.53 -3.71 -7.81
N LYS A 28 -10.31 -2.56 -7.13
CA LYS A 28 -9.00 -2.14 -6.60
C LYS A 28 -8.34 -3.22 -5.75
N SER A 29 -9.06 -3.73 -4.74
CA SER A 29 -8.56 -4.72 -3.77
C SER A 29 -8.22 -6.04 -4.46
N LYS A 30 -9.16 -6.59 -5.25
CA LYS A 30 -8.93 -7.85 -5.97
C LYS A 30 -7.79 -7.76 -6.98
N SER A 31 -7.62 -6.63 -7.65
CA SER A 31 -6.51 -6.44 -8.57
C SER A 31 -5.17 -6.37 -7.84
N THR A 32 -5.10 -5.72 -6.68
CA THR A 32 -3.88 -5.67 -5.87
C THR A 32 -3.48 -7.05 -5.36
N GLU A 33 -4.44 -7.83 -4.84
CA GLU A 33 -4.23 -9.23 -4.45
C GLU A 33 -3.72 -10.09 -5.63
N ALA A 34 -4.37 -9.95 -6.80
CA ALA A 34 -3.99 -10.69 -8.00
C ALA A 34 -2.58 -10.31 -8.51
N ILE A 35 -2.20 -9.04 -8.42
CA ILE A 35 -0.85 -8.56 -8.76
C ILE A 35 0.17 -9.14 -7.79
N ALA A 36 -0.08 -9.11 -6.49
CA ALA A 36 0.80 -9.71 -5.49
C ALA A 36 0.99 -11.21 -5.74
N ALA A 37 -0.10 -11.94 -6.00
CA ALA A 37 -0.07 -13.36 -6.35
C ALA A 37 0.74 -13.63 -7.63
N ALA A 38 0.56 -12.82 -8.69
CA ALA A 38 1.33 -12.94 -9.94
C ALA A 38 2.83 -12.64 -9.75
N LEU A 39 3.19 -11.86 -8.72
CA LEU A 39 4.57 -11.63 -8.31
C LEU A 39 5.12 -12.72 -7.37
N GLY A 40 4.26 -13.66 -6.93
CA GLY A 40 4.63 -14.70 -5.96
C GLY A 40 4.82 -14.16 -4.54
N LEU A 41 4.13 -13.07 -4.19
CA LEU A 41 4.24 -12.40 -2.89
C LEU A 41 2.98 -12.67 -2.04
N PRO A 42 3.13 -13.02 -0.74
CA PRO A 42 2.01 -13.02 0.18
C PRO A 42 1.45 -11.61 0.33
N CYS A 43 0.12 -11.51 0.42
CA CYS A 43 -0.60 -10.26 0.57
C CYS A 43 -1.53 -10.34 1.78
N GLU A 44 -1.35 -9.42 2.72
CA GLU A 44 -2.27 -9.21 3.83
C GLU A 44 -3.10 -7.96 3.58
N VAL A 45 -4.40 -8.04 3.88
CA VAL A 45 -5.35 -6.95 3.63
C VAL A 45 -5.85 -6.39 4.96
N PHE A 46 -5.69 -5.09 5.15
CA PHE A 46 -6.27 -4.34 6.25
C PHE A 46 -7.39 -3.44 5.73
N ILE A 47 -8.63 -3.75 6.06
CA ILE A 47 -9.78 -2.87 5.82
C ILE A 47 -9.80 -1.86 6.96
N LEU A 48 -9.23 -0.68 6.72
CA LEU A 48 -8.94 0.29 7.77
C LEU A 48 -10.20 0.94 8.38
N SER A 49 -11.31 0.97 7.65
CA SER A 49 -12.62 1.40 8.19
C SER A 49 -13.16 0.49 9.29
N GLN A 50 -12.65 -0.74 9.39
CA GLN A 50 -13.08 -1.76 10.36
C GLN A 50 -12.01 -2.03 11.44
N ARG A 51 -10.95 -1.21 11.48
CA ARG A 51 -9.82 -1.42 12.40
C ARG A 51 -9.76 -0.35 13.49
N GLU A 52 -9.29 -0.79 14.64
CA GLU A 52 -8.91 0.10 15.73
C GLU A 52 -7.42 0.47 15.62
N PRO A 53 -6.98 1.59 16.22
CA PRO A 53 -5.56 1.97 16.20
C PRO A 53 -4.61 0.88 16.72
N THR A 54 -5.07 0.07 17.67
CA THR A 54 -4.33 -1.04 18.27
C THR A 54 -4.15 -2.23 17.34
N ASP A 55 -5.02 -2.41 16.34
CA ASP A 55 -4.88 -3.48 15.34
C ASP A 55 -3.64 -3.26 14.47
N ILE A 56 -3.28 -2.00 14.25
CA ILE A 56 -2.08 -1.61 13.51
C ILE A 56 -0.91 -1.40 14.47
N GLY A 57 -1.12 -0.59 15.52
CA GLY A 57 -0.07 -0.19 16.45
C GLY A 57 0.32 -1.23 17.48
N GLY A 58 -0.45 -2.32 17.62
CA GLY A 58 -0.24 -3.34 18.63
C GLY A 58 -0.76 -2.95 20.02
N ILE A 59 -0.77 -3.93 20.91
CA ILE A 59 -1.21 -3.79 22.31
C ILE A 59 0.01 -4.03 23.22
N PRO A 60 0.26 -3.13 24.20
CA PRO A 60 1.35 -3.34 25.14
C PRO A 60 1.02 -4.48 26.10
N MET A 61 1.89 -5.47 26.16
CA MET A 61 1.79 -6.64 27.05
C MET A 61 2.92 -6.62 28.06
N ARG A 62 2.60 -6.88 29.32
CA ARG A 62 3.61 -7.03 30.37
C ARG A 62 4.16 -8.46 30.36
N THR A 63 5.47 -8.61 30.25
CA THR A 63 6.18 -9.89 30.35
C THR A 63 7.12 -9.90 31.55
N ALA A 64 7.75 -11.02 31.81
CA ALA A 64 8.77 -11.12 32.86
C ALA A 64 10.00 -10.26 32.58
N GLU A 65 10.29 -10.04 31.28
CA GLU A 65 11.44 -9.26 30.81
C GLU A 65 11.12 -7.77 30.62
N GLY A 66 9.85 -7.35 30.79
CA GLY A 66 9.43 -5.95 30.67
C GLY A 66 8.15 -5.76 29.86
N LEU A 67 8.10 -4.68 29.06
CA LEU A 67 6.98 -4.36 28.20
C LEU A 67 7.27 -4.85 26.76
N MET A 68 6.38 -5.65 26.22
CA MET A 68 6.41 -6.11 24.83
C MET A 68 5.15 -5.62 24.11
N TRP A 69 5.26 -5.32 22.82
CA TRP A 69 4.12 -4.97 21.99
C TRP A 69 3.66 -6.17 21.17
N GLU A 70 2.42 -6.60 21.38
CA GLU A 70 1.79 -7.68 20.63
C GLU A 70 1.02 -7.11 19.45
N CYS A 71 1.38 -7.49 18.24
CA CYS A 71 0.69 -7.13 17.01
C CYS A 71 -0.19 -8.26 16.50
N GLY A 72 -1.17 -7.92 15.66
CA GLY A 72 -2.06 -8.87 15.02
C GLY A 72 -1.32 -9.95 14.21
N PRO A 73 -1.97 -11.10 13.94
CA PRO A 73 -1.34 -12.23 13.25
C PRO A 73 -0.88 -11.87 11.83
N GLU A 74 -1.53 -10.92 11.16
CA GLU A 74 -1.18 -10.45 9.82
C GLU A 74 0.20 -9.77 9.82
N ILE A 75 0.46 -8.91 10.80
CA ILE A 75 1.76 -8.22 10.94
C ILE A 75 2.87 -9.23 11.23
N ARG A 76 2.58 -10.22 12.08
CA ARG A 76 3.55 -11.29 12.40
C ARG A 76 3.87 -12.14 11.18
N ARG A 77 2.85 -12.49 10.36
CA ARG A 77 3.07 -13.24 9.11
C ARG A 77 3.93 -12.45 8.14
N LEU A 78 3.66 -11.15 7.96
CA LEU A 78 4.45 -10.30 7.09
C LEU A 78 5.88 -10.09 7.61
N ALA A 79 6.08 -9.95 8.91
CA ALA A 79 7.41 -9.83 9.48
C ALA A 79 8.25 -11.10 9.32
N ALA A 80 7.62 -12.28 9.17
CA ALA A 80 8.28 -13.57 9.05
C ALA A 80 8.68 -13.95 7.61
N VAL A 81 8.23 -13.20 6.60
CA VAL A 81 8.53 -13.50 5.19
C VAL A 81 9.58 -12.53 4.62
N PRO A 82 10.40 -12.95 3.64
CA PRO A 82 11.44 -12.08 3.10
C PRO A 82 10.90 -10.92 2.25
N ARG A 83 9.70 -11.08 1.69
CA ARG A 83 8.98 -10.07 0.91
C ARG A 83 7.48 -10.34 0.98
N GLY A 84 6.69 -9.28 0.97
CA GLY A 84 5.23 -9.38 0.97
C GLY A 84 4.58 -8.04 0.63
N VAL A 85 3.27 -8.02 0.62
CA VAL A 85 2.45 -6.83 0.38
C VAL A 85 1.51 -6.64 1.57
N LEU A 86 1.48 -5.43 2.12
CA LEU A 86 0.41 -5.00 3.01
C LEU A 86 -0.49 -4.04 2.24
N PHE A 87 -1.73 -4.46 2.05
CA PHE A 87 -2.75 -3.66 1.38
C PHE A 87 -3.66 -3.00 2.41
N LEU A 88 -3.63 -1.66 2.43
CA LEU A 88 -4.41 -0.81 3.32
C LEU A 88 -5.67 -0.34 2.58
N ASP A 89 -6.75 -1.11 2.68
CA ASP A 89 -8.01 -0.80 2.00
C ASP A 89 -8.84 0.22 2.79
N GLU A 90 -9.65 0.99 2.07
CA GLU A 90 -10.56 1.99 2.63
C GLU A 90 -9.86 3.07 3.49
N LEU A 91 -8.65 3.48 3.09
CA LEU A 91 -7.85 4.43 3.86
C LEU A 91 -8.56 5.78 4.08
N SER A 92 -9.35 6.27 3.11
CA SER A 92 -10.15 7.48 3.22
C SER A 92 -11.36 7.36 4.14
N LEU A 93 -11.77 6.14 4.50
CA LEU A 93 -12.84 5.90 5.47
C LEU A 93 -12.32 5.69 6.90
N ALA A 94 -11.00 5.57 7.06
CA ALA A 94 -10.37 5.37 8.36
C ALA A 94 -10.34 6.67 9.18
N PRO A 95 -10.78 6.65 10.45
CA PRO A 95 -10.66 7.79 11.34
C PRO A 95 -9.20 8.25 11.49
N PRO A 96 -8.93 9.53 11.77
CA PRO A 96 -7.56 10.04 11.97
C PRO A 96 -6.76 9.26 13.00
N ALA A 97 -7.41 8.71 14.03
CA ALA A 97 -6.78 7.86 15.03
C ALA A 97 -6.19 6.55 14.43
N VAL A 98 -6.82 5.99 13.39
CA VAL A 98 -6.36 4.81 12.66
C VAL A 98 -5.34 5.21 11.59
N GLN A 99 -5.49 6.38 10.97
CA GLN A 99 -4.51 6.90 10.00
C GLN A 99 -3.14 7.17 10.64
N ALA A 100 -3.08 7.55 11.94
CA ALA A 100 -1.83 7.87 12.60
C ALA A 100 -0.84 6.67 12.70
N PRO A 101 -1.21 5.48 13.17
CA PRO A 101 -0.33 4.32 13.14
C PRO A 101 0.00 3.85 11.71
N ALA A 102 -0.93 4.00 10.75
CA ALA A 102 -0.66 3.73 9.34
C ALA A 102 0.42 4.69 8.78
N LEU A 103 0.35 5.97 9.14
CA LEU A 103 1.38 6.95 8.78
C LEU A 103 2.75 6.55 9.33
N ARG A 104 2.82 6.14 10.60
CA ARG A 104 4.07 5.70 11.22
C ARG A 104 4.65 4.49 10.50
N LEU A 105 3.81 3.52 10.19
CA LEU A 105 4.20 2.33 9.43
C LEU A 105 4.80 2.70 8.07
N LEU A 106 4.14 3.57 7.31
CA LEU A 106 4.61 4.03 5.99
C LEU A 106 5.90 4.88 6.07
N ALA A 107 6.07 5.63 7.16
CA ALA A 107 7.24 6.49 7.35
C ALA A 107 8.48 5.72 7.81
N GLU A 108 8.30 4.80 8.76
CA GLU A 108 9.40 4.09 9.43
C GLU A 108 9.62 2.68 8.87
N GLY A 109 8.61 2.12 8.18
CA GLY A 109 8.62 0.72 7.76
C GLY A 109 8.65 -0.25 8.95
N ARG A 110 8.17 0.19 10.12
CA ARG A 110 8.21 -0.57 11.37
C ARG A 110 6.94 -0.37 12.18
N ILE A 111 6.56 -1.40 12.92
CA ILE A 111 5.55 -1.33 13.97
C ILE A 111 6.21 -1.88 15.23
N ASN A 112 6.52 -1.00 16.18
CA ASN A 112 7.22 -1.37 17.41
C ASN A 112 8.47 -2.22 17.12
N ASP A 113 8.49 -3.48 17.55
CA ASP A 113 9.61 -4.40 17.37
C ASP A 113 9.61 -5.12 16.00
N TYR A 114 8.52 -4.99 15.24
CA TYR A 114 8.39 -5.65 13.94
C TYR A 114 8.97 -4.78 12.82
N ASP A 115 10.01 -5.28 12.15
CA ASP A 115 10.60 -4.65 10.97
C ASP A 115 9.84 -5.10 9.71
N LEU A 116 9.23 -4.16 9.01
CA LEU A 116 8.44 -4.35 7.80
C LEU A 116 9.01 -3.59 6.59
N ARG A 117 10.26 -3.12 6.65
CA ARG A 117 10.93 -2.38 5.55
C ARG A 117 11.10 -3.21 4.28
N HIS A 118 11.01 -4.52 4.38
CA HIS A 118 11.02 -5.47 3.27
C HIS A 118 9.63 -5.70 2.65
N ILE A 119 8.58 -5.13 3.26
CA ILE A 119 7.20 -5.23 2.81
C ILE A 119 6.85 -4.04 1.92
N SER A 120 6.08 -4.29 0.88
CA SER A 120 5.55 -3.27 -0.02
C SER A 120 4.18 -2.82 0.47
N PHE A 121 3.93 -1.51 0.47
CA PHE A 121 2.67 -0.93 0.95
C PHE A 121 1.87 -0.41 -0.23
N VAL A 122 0.62 -0.84 -0.32
CA VAL A 122 -0.37 -0.31 -1.27
C VAL A 122 -1.60 0.08 -0.49
N ALA A 123 -2.14 1.26 -0.77
CA ALA A 123 -3.38 1.71 -0.17
C ALA A 123 -4.48 1.88 -1.23
N ALA A 124 -5.73 1.82 -0.81
CA ALA A 124 -6.86 2.22 -1.63
C ALA A 124 -7.73 3.25 -0.91
N ALA A 125 -8.24 4.18 -1.69
CA ALA A 125 -9.17 5.20 -1.24
C ALA A 125 -10.31 5.35 -2.25
N ASN A 126 -11.44 5.85 -1.77
CA ASN A 126 -12.51 6.32 -2.62
C ASN A 126 -12.37 7.84 -2.83
N PRO A 127 -12.89 8.40 -3.94
CA PRO A 127 -12.92 9.83 -4.16
C PRO A 127 -13.64 10.56 -3.02
N PRO A 128 -13.21 11.76 -2.62
CA PRO A 128 -13.79 12.50 -1.49
C PRO A 128 -15.29 12.80 -1.62
N ASP A 129 -15.76 13.00 -2.84
CA ASP A 129 -17.16 13.25 -3.17
C ASP A 129 -18.06 12.01 -3.09
N MET A 130 -17.47 10.83 -3.07
CA MET A 130 -18.19 9.54 -3.04
C MET A 130 -18.16 8.84 -1.69
N CYS A 131 -17.42 9.36 -0.73
CA CYS A 131 -17.33 8.77 0.60
C CYS A 131 -17.55 9.85 1.66
N GLY A 132 -18.48 9.64 2.57
CA GLY A 132 -18.63 10.46 3.79
C GLY A 132 -17.50 10.21 4.81
N GLY A 133 -16.29 9.93 4.32
CA GLY A 133 -15.14 9.56 5.14
C GLY A 133 -14.31 10.76 5.60
N TRP A 134 -13.07 10.48 5.94
CA TRP A 134 -12.09 11.45 6.41
C TRP A 134 -11.12 11.79 5.29
N ASP A 135 -10.69 13.04 5.23
CA ASP A 135 -9.57 13.42 4.36
C ASP A 135 -8.29 12.72 4.82
N LEU A 136 -7.46 12.38 3.86
CA LEU A 136 -6.11 11.92 4.19
C LEU A 136 -5.33 13.05 4.84
N THR A 137 -4.72 12.76 5.98
CA THR A 137 -3.83 13.75 6.60
C THR A 137 -2.69 14.10 5.64
N PRO A 138 -2.32 15.39 5.47
CA PRO A 138 -1.28 15.79 4.52
C PRO A 138 0.04 15.02 4.67
N PRO A 139 0.53 14.70 5.89
CA PRO A 139 1.72 13.88 6.05
C PRO A 139 1.58 12.47 5.48
N LEU A 140 0.39 11.88 5.54
CA LEU A 140 0.11 10.55 4.99
C LEU A 140 0.04 10.60 3.46
N ALA A 141 -0.71 11.57 2.91
CA ALA A 141 -0.83 11.77 1.48
C ALA A 141 0.53 11.98 0.79
N ASN A 142 1.41 12.77 1.40
CA ASN A 142 2.74 13.09 0.86
C ASN A 142 3.73 11.90 0.84
N ARG A 143 3.40 10.78 1.49
CA ARG A 143 4.25 9.57 1.51
C ARG A 143 3.83 8.51 0.50
N LEU A 144 2.75 8.75 -0.21
CA LEU A 144 2.17 7.80 -1.15
C LEU A 144 2.30 8.31 -2.59
N LEU A 145 2.63 7.43 -3.52
CA LEU A 145 2.49 7.71 -4.93
C LEU A 145 1.01 7.59 -5.30
N HIS A 146 0.41 8.68 -5.74
CA HIS A 146 -0.99 8.72 -6.09
C HIS A 146 -1.23 8.23 -7.51
N CYS A 147 -2.16 7.30 -7.68
CA CYS A 147 -2.63 6.88 -8.98
C CYS A 147 -4.17 6.75 -8.99
N GLU A 148 -4.77 7.09 -10.12
CA GLU A 148 -6.20 6.97 -10.32
C GLU A 148 -6.55 5.63 -10.96
N TRP A 149 -7.57 4.99 -10.42
CA TRP A 149 -8.18 3.83 -11.00
C TRP A 149 -9.30 4.26 -11.95
N SER A 150 -9.01 4.27 -13.23
CA SER A 150 -10.04 4.51 -14.23
C SER A 150 -10.88 3.24 -14.45
N ASN A 151 -12.18 3.36 -14.32
CA ASN A 151 -13.10 2.29 -14.63
C ASN A 151 -13.53 2.35 -16.11
N ASP A 152 -13.45 1.21 -16.81
CA ASP A 152 -14.15 1.01 -18.08
C ASP A 152 -15.31 0.06 -17.83
N PRO A 153 -16.57 0.56 -17.84
CA PRO A 153 -17.74 -0.26 -17.56
C PRO A 153 -17.86 -1.49 -18.48
N ARG A 154 -17.37 -1.41 -19.71
CA ARG A 154 -17.40 -2.52 -20.67
C ARG A 154 -16.45 -3.63 -20.27
N LEU A 155 -15.22 -3.27 -19.89
CA LEU A 155 -14.23 -4.22 -19.37
C LEU A 155 -14.69 -4.84 -18.06
N TRP A 156 -15.34 -4.05 -17.20
CA TRP A 156 -15.90 -4.54 -15.94
C TRP A 156 -16.97 -5.60 -16.18
N VAL A 157 -17.95 -5.31 -17.05
CA VAL A 157 -19.01 -6.29 -17.41
C VAL A 157 -18.42 -7.52 -18.05
N GLN A 158 -17.46 -7.37 -18.96
CA GLN A 158 -16.77 -8.51 -19.60
C GLN A 158 -16.04 -9.38 -18.57
N GLY A 159 -15.35 -8.77 -17.60
CA GLY A 159 -14.68 -9.50 -16.52
C GLY A 159 -15.65 -10.27 -15.64
N GLN A 160 -16.82 -9.72 -15.34
CA GLN A 160 -17.86 -10.42 -14.58
C GLN A 160 -18.46 -11.62 -15.33
N LEU A 161 -18.62 -11.52 -16.64
CA LEU A 161 -19.23 -12.57 -17.46
C LEU A 161 -18.23 -13.68 -17.87
N ALA A 162 -17.01 -13.32 -18.21
CA ALA A 162 -16.01 -14.23 -18.75
C ALA A 162 -14.88 -14.60 -17.77
N GLY A 163 -14.90 -14.03 -16.57
CA GLY A 163 -13.78 -14.09 -15.61
C GLY A 163 -12.69 -13.05 -15.92
N TRP A 164 -11.97 -12.66 -14.89
CA TRP A 164 -10.89 -11.68 -14.99
C TRP A 164 -9.61 -12.36 -15.45
N PRO A 165 -8.96 -11.85 -16.52
CA PRO A 165 -7.68 -12.38 -16.94
C PRO A 165 -6.62 -12.11 -15.85
N ALA A 166 -5.66 -13.02 -15.73
CA ALA A 166 -4.51 -12.80 -14.86
C ALA A 166 -3.82 -11.47 -15.22
N PRO A 167 -3.45 -10.65 -14.21
CA PRO A 167 -2.83 -9.36 -14.49
C PRO A 167 -1.48 -9.55 -15.18
N ARG A 168 -1.25 -8.77 -16.23
CA ARG A 168 0.07 -8.69 -16.85
C ARG A 168 0.95 -7.82 -15.96
N VAL A 169 1.86 -8.45 -15.24
CA VAL A 169 2.77 -7.77 -14.33
C VAL A 169 4.10 -7.53 -15.03
N PRO A 170 4.47 -6.27 -15.33
CA PRO A 170 5.79 -5.97 -15.86
C PRO A 170 6.86 -6.33 -14.81
N ARG A 171 7.95 -6.94 -15.24
CA ARG A 171 9.11 -7.18 -14.39
C ARG A 171 10.06 -6.00 -14.51
N LEU A 172 10.55 -5.50 -13.36
CA LEU A 172 11.60 -4.50 -13.37
C LEU A 172 12.89 -5.10 -13.93
N PRO A 173 13.63 -4.38 -14.77
CA PRO A 173 14.90 -4.87 -15.32
C PRO A 173 15.94 -5.07 -14.22
N LEU A 174 16.91 -5.94 -14.43
CA LEU A 174 18.06 -6.08 -13.53
C LEU A 174 18.79 -4.73 -13.42
N GLY A 175 19.20 -4.37 -12.20
CA GLY A 175 19.89 -3.10 -11.94
C GLY A 175 18.97 -1.88 -11.86
N TRP A 176 17.65 -2.06 -11.80
CA TRP A 176 16.73 -0.93 -11.68
C TRP A 176 16.98 -0.07 -10.44
N GLU A 177 17.49 -0.66 -9.34
CA GLU A 177 17.86 0.08 -8.13
C GLU A 177 18.96 1.11 -8.38
N GLU A 178 19.95 0.77 -9.21
CA GLU A 178 21.03 1.69 -9.60
C GLU A 178 20.48 2.84 -10.44
N LEU A 179 19.55 2.56 -11.37
CA LEU A 179 18.88 3.59 -12.16
C LEU A 179 18.08 4.56 -11.28
N VAL A 180 17.35 4.04 -10.29
CA VAL A 180 16.60 4.88 -9.33
C VAL A 180 17.55 5.71 -8.48
N SER A 181 18.66 5.14 -8.02
CA SER A 181 19.66 5.85 -7.23
C SER A 181 20.32 6.98 -8.04
N ALA A 182 20.68 6.72 -9.29
CA ALA A 182 21.21 7.73 -10.20
C ALA A 182 20.18 8.85 -10.46
N HIS A 183 18.91 8.51 -10.68
CA HIS A 183 17.85 9.49 -10.88
C HIS A 183 17.63 10.35 -9.63
N ARG A 184 17.65 9.76 -8.43
CA ARG A 184 17.54 10.51 -7.16
C ARG A 184 18.67 11.52 -7.00
N ALA A 185 19.90 11.14 -7.34
CA ALA A 185 21.05 12.04 -7.31
C ALA A 185 20.89 13.23 -8.27
N ILE A 186 20.37 12.98 -9.48
CA ILE A 186 20.08 14.04 -10.46
C ILE A 186 19.01 14.99 -9.92
N VAL A 187 17.91 14.47 -9.35
CA VAL A 187 16.83 15.29 -8.78
C VAL A 187 17.32 16.08 -7.58
N ALA A 188 18.11 15.49 -6.68
CA ALA A 188 18.71 16.20 -5.55
C ALA A 188 19.60 17.36 -6.02
N SER A 189 20.51 17.11 -6.96
CA SER A 189 21.36 18.14 -7.56
C SER A 189 20.54 19.26 -8.21
N TYR A 190 19.45 18.94 -8.90
CA TYR A 190 18.56 19.95 -9.48
C TYR A 190 17.89 20.83 -8.40
N ILE A 191 17.47 20.24 -7.28
CA ILE A 191 16.83 20.98 -6.17
C ILE A 191 17.85 21.90 -5.49
N GLU A 192 19.08 21.43 -5.26
CA GLU A 192 20.16 22.20 -4.62
C GLU A 192 20.62 23.40 -5.45
N HIS A 193 20.56 23.31 -6.79
CA HIS A 193 21.00 24.35 -7.71
C HIS A 193 19.84 25.15 -8.33
N ARG A 194 18.66 25.08 -7.74
CA ARG A 194 17.51 25.86 -8.19
C ARG A 194 17.75 27.36 -7.93
N PRO A 195 17.63 28.24 -8.95
CA PRO A 195 17.82 29.68 -8.79
C PRO A 195 16.75 30.33 -7.92
#